data_70b78903efc18c8fa3570464f0a62342
#
_entry.id   70b78903efc18c8fa3570464f0a62342
#
_cell.length_a   1.000
_cell.length_b   1.000
_cell.length_c   1.000
_cell.angle_alpha   90.00
_cell.angle_beta   90.00
_cell.angle_gamma   90.00
#
_symmetry.space_group_name_H-M   'P 1'
#
loop_
_entity.id
_entity.type
_entity.pdbx_description
1 polymer ?
#
loop_
_entity_poly.entity_id
_entity_poly.type
_entity_poly.pdbx_seq_one_letter_code
_entity_poly.pdbx_strand_id
1 'polypeptide(L)'
;RQDTMLRIVLLVAVIAQLVFSIGFDQSAAVTGTLLCNGRPVGNVKIRLYDDDSGPDLDDLMAEGVTDGQGRFSLRGTTDEALTIDPKINIYHDCNDGITPCQRRTTIFVPNSYVTQGTNPTKTYNAGVIELAGRVDGEDRDCIN
;
A
#
# COMPACT_ATOMS: atom_id res chain seq x y z
N ARG A 1 0.61 -48.30 -24.55
CA ARG A 1 1.33 -47.13 -25.11
C ARG A 1 0.45 -45.88 -25.18
N GLN A 2 -0.80 -46.03 -25.61
CA GLN A 2 -1.79 -44.93 -25.60
C GLN A 2 -2.15 -44.47 -24.19
N ASP A 3 -2.37 -45.38 -23.24
CA ASP A 3 -2.70 -45.07 -21.86
C ASP A 3 -1.57 -44.34 -21.12
N THR A 4 -0.33 -44.68 -21.45
CA THR A 4 0.84 -44.01 -20.87
C THR A 4 0.94 -42.56 -21.34
N MET A 5 0.72 -42.32 -22.66
CA MET A 5 0.68 -40.97 -23.21
C MET A 5 -0.45 -40.12 -22.61
N LEU A 6 -1.64 -40.69 -22.47
CA LEU A 6 -2.78 -39.98 -21.86
C LEU A 6 -2.49 -39.60 -20.41
N ARG A 7 -1.89 -40.50 -19.63
CA ARG A 7 -1.49 -40.21 -18.23
C ARG A 7 -0.45 -39.11 -18.14
N ILE A 8 0.53 -39.08 -19.04
CA ILE A 8 1.55 -38.02 -19.08
C ILE A 8 0.92 -36.69 -19.44
N VAL A 9 0.01 -36.62 -20.40
CA VAL A 9 -0.69 -35.38 -20.78
C VAL A 9 -1.53 -34.86 -19.64
N LEU A 10 -2.25 -35.74 -18.93
CA LEU A 10 -3.04 -35.34 -17.74
C LEU A 10 -2.18 -34.82 -16.60
N LEU A 11 -1.03 -35.48 -16.33
CA LEU A 11 -0.08 -35.01 -15.32
C LEU A 11 0.50 -33.64 -15.65
N VAL A 12 0.89 -33.41 -16.90
CA VAL A 12 1.41 -32.12 -17.36
C VAL A 12 0.35 -31.02 -17.25
N ALA A 13 -0.92 -31.32 -17.58
CA ALA A 13 -2.02 -30.38 -17.47
C ALA A 13 -2.29 -30.01 -16.01
N VAL A 14 -2.24 -30.96 -15.08
CA VAL A 14 -2.42 -30.71 -13.64
C VAL A 14 -1.27 -29.88 -13.08
N ILE A 15 -0.03 -30.16 -13.46
CA ILE A 15 1.14 -29.39 -13.04
C ILE A 15 1.06 -27.96 -13.59
N ALA A 16 0.64 -27.78 -14.84
CA ALA A 16 0.45 -26.46 -15.44
C ALA A 16 -0.61 -25.65 -14.71
N GLN A 17 -1.70 -26.27 -14.26
CA GLN A 17 -2.73 -25.60 -13.46
C GLN A 17 -2.24 -25.22 -12.05
N LEU A 18 -1.41 -26.06 -11.44
CA LEU A 18 -0.80 -25.77 -10.14
C LEU A 18 0.18 -24.59 -10.21
N VAL A 19 0.94 -24.49 -11.28
CA VAL A 19 1.85 -23.35 -11.51
C VAL A 19 1.06 -22.05 -11.77
N PHE A 20 -0.10 -22.12 -12.43
CA PHE A 20 -0.98 -20.98 -12.63
C PHE A 20 -1.70 -20.52 -11.35
N SER A 21 -1.82 -21.39 -10.35
CA SER A 21 -2.46 -21.07 -9.06
C SER A 21 -1.48 -20.62 -7.98
N ILE A 22 -0.16 -20.56 -8.26
CA ILE A 22 0.81 -19.90 -7.39
C ILE A 22 0.63 -18.40 -7.62
N GLY A 23 -0.22 -17.77 -6.82
CA GLY A 23 -0.40 -16.32 -6.81
C GLY A 23 0.89 -15.62 -6.39
N PHE A 24 1.17 -14.48 -7.00
CA PHE A 24 2.27 -13.58 -6.62
C PHE A 24 1.77 -12.54 -5.61
N ASP A 25 0.95 -12.98 -4.65
CA ASP A 25 0.46 -12.12 -3.58
C ASP A 25 1.60 -11.58 -2.76
N GLN A 26 1.60 -10.27 -2.58
CA GLN A 26 2.53 -9.55 -1.73
C GLN A 26 1.74 -8.62 -0.83
N SER A 27 2.27 -8.36 0.34
CA SER A 27 1.58 -7.56 1.35
C SER A 27 2.53 -6.66 2.12
N ALA A 28 1.96 -5.61 2.69
CA ALA A 28 2.66 -4.67 3.55
C ALA A 28 1.73 -4.18 4.66
N ALA A 29 2.32 -3.81 5.78
CA ALA A 29 1.63 -3.17 6.89
C ALA A 29 2.40 -1.93 7.34
N VAL A 30 1.68 -0.86 7.65
CA VAL A 30 2.26 0.41 8.08
C VAL A 30 1.44 1.02 9.20
N THR A 31 2.13 1.59 10.19
CA THR A 31 1.55 2.33 11.31
C THR A 31 2.21 3.69 11.44
N GLY A 32 1.55 4.61 12.13
CA GLY A 32 2.13 5.91 12.44
C GLY A 32 1.16 6.78 13.23
N THR A 33 1.62 7.98 13.53
CA THR A 33 0.84 9.01 14.24
C THR A 33 0.98 10.32 13.50
N LEU A 34 -0.15 10.99 13.24
CA LEU A 34 -0.19 12.27 12.54
C LEU A 34 -0.44 13.40 13.52
N LEU A 35 0.38 14.44 13.41
CA LEU A 35 0.22 15.70 14.15
C LEU A 35 0.05 16.87 13.17
N CYS A 36 -0.71 17.86 13.59
CA CYS A 36 -0.78 19.17 12.96
C CYS A 36 -0.49 20.24 14.02
N ASN A 37 0.60 20.99 13.86
CA ASN A 37 1.07 21.94 14.86
C ASN A 37 1.24 21.31 16.25
N GLY A 38 1.81 20.12 16.30
CA GLY A 38 2.08 19.37 17.53
C GLY A 38 0.86 18.70 18.16
N ARG A 39 -0.30 18.77 17.52
CA ARG A 39 -1.55 18.17 18.04
C ARG A 39 -1.99 16.99 17.18
N PRO A 40 -2.43 15.88 17.79
CA PRO A 40 -2.98 14.75 17.06
C PRO A 40 -4.16 15.15 16.16
N VAL A 41 -4.18 14.59 14.95
CA VAL A 41 -5.24 14.84 13.96
C VAL A 41 -5.99 13.55 13.66
N GLY A 42 -7.26 13.52 14.05
CA GLY A 42 -8.17 12.41 13.72
C GLY A 42 -8.85 12.57 12.37
N ASN A 43 -9.40 11.47 11.87
CA ASN A 43 -10.17 11.41 10.62
C ASN A 43 -9.42 11.87 9.37
N VAL A 44 -8.11 11.73 9.37
CA VAL A 44 -7.27 11.98 8.19
C VAL A 44 -7.24 10.71 7.34
N LYS A 45 -7.60 10.83 6.06
CA LYS A 45 -7.57 9.71 5.11
C LYS A 45 -6.14 9.34 4.75
N ILE A 46 -5.87 8.03 4.77
CA ILE A 46 -4.60 7.47 4.35
C ILE A 46 -4.88 6.30 3.43
N ARG A 47 -4.13 6.22 2.32
CA ARG A 47 -4.19 5.11 1.39
C ARG A 47 -2.82 4.46 1.26
N LEU A 48 -2.81 3.13 1.30
CA LEU A 48 -1.63 2.31 1.00
C LEU A 48 -1.73 1.85 -0.45
N TYR A 49 -0.70 2.14 -1.23
CA TYR A 49 -0.60 1.78 -2.65
C TYR A 49 0.66 0.96 -2.91
N ASP A 50 0.59 0.15 -3.95
CA ASP A 50 1.76 -0.26 -4.70
C ASP A 50 2.04 0.81 -5.77
N ASP A 51 3.24 1.37 -5.74
CA ASP A 51 3.66 2.41 -6.67
C ASP A 51 4.09 1.78 -8.00
N ASP A 52 3.28 1.96 -9.02
CA ASP A 52 3.60 1.49 -10.37
C ASP A 52 4.35 2.57 -11.15
N SER A 53 5.61 2.29 -11.45
CA SER A 53 6.42 3.16 -12.30
C SER A 53 6.01 3.00 -13.76
N GLY A 54 5.33 4.01 -14.32
CA GLY A 54 4.92 4.00 -15.72
C GLY A 54 3.55 4.61 -15.95
N PRO A 55 2.91 4.34 -17.10
CA PRO A 55 1.59 4.88 -17.42
C PRO A 55 0.45 4.19 -16.66
N ASP A 56 0.72 3.09 -15.97
CA ASP A 56 -0.27 2.39 -15.19
C ASP A 56 -0.58 3.15 -13.88
N LEU A 57 -1.83 3.02 -13.43
CA LEU A 57 -2.25 3.59 -12.15
C LEU A 57 -1.72 2.76 -11.00
N ASP A 58 -1.39 3.42 -9.89
CA ASP A 58 -1.02 2.75 -8.66
C ASP A 58 -2.14 1.83 -8.16
N ASP A 59 -1.78 0.66 -7.66
CA ASP A 59 -2.74 -0.30 -7.12
C ASP A 59 -3.06 -0.01 -5.66
N LEU A 60 -4.34 0.26 -5.37
CA LEU A 60 -4.82 0.46 -4.00
C LEU A 60 -4.81 -0.86 -3.23
N MET A 61 -4.05 -0.90 -2.13
CA MET A 61 -3.94 -2.06 -1.26
C MET A 61 -4.81 -1.94 0.00
N ALA A 62 -4.93 -0.75 0.58
CA ALA A 62 -5.73 -0.48 1.76
C ALA A 62 -6.06 1.00 1.91
N GLU A 63 -7.13 1.30 2.62
CA GLU A 63 -7.53 2.65 2.98
C GLU A 63 -7.98 2.69 4.45
N GLY A 64 -7.72 3.78 5.12
CA GLY A 64 -8.19 4.02 6.48
C GLY A 64 -8.11 5.48 6.86
N VAL A 65 -8.45 5.75 8.11
CA VAL A 65 -8.40 7.09 8.70
C VAL A 65 -7.69 7.04 10.05
N THR A 66 -7.13 8.17 10.48
CA THR A 66 -6.57 8.28 11.83
C THR A 66 -7.66 8.28 12.90
N ASP A 67 -7.32 7.79 14.08
CA ASP A 67 -8.15 7.88 15.27
C ASP A 67 -8.04 9.25 15.97
N GLY A 68 -8.73 9.43 17.09
CA GLY A 68 -8.70 10.69 17.85
C GLY A 68 -7.32 11.06 18.43
N GLN A 69 -6.40 10.12 18.51
CA GLN A 69 -5.01 10.34 18.92
C GLN A 69 -4.06 10.49 17.71
N GLY A 70 -4.61 10.62 16.49
CA GLY A 70 -3.84 10.74 15.26
C GLY A 70 -3.18 9.46 14.78
N ARG A 71 -3.49 8.31 15.38
CA ARG A 71 -2.86 7.02 15.04
C ARG A 71 -3.56 6.35 13.87
N PHE A 72 -2.78 5.70 13.03
CA PHE A 72 -3.28 4.86 11.95
C PHE A 72 -2.56 3.52 11.89
N SER A 73 -3.23 2.53 11.33
CA SER A 73 -2.68 1.22 11.03
C SER A 73 -3.35 0.69 9.76
N LEU A 74 -2.55 0.47 8.73
CA LEU A 74 -3.01 -0.08 7.47
C LEU A 74 -2.27 -1.38 7.17
N ARG A 75 -2.99 -2.32 6.59
CA ARG A 75 -2.41 -3.54 6.05
C ARG A 75 -3.17 -3.94 4.80
N GLY A 76 -2.45 -4.31 3.76
CA GLY A 76 -3.06 -4.63 2.49
C GLY A 76 -2.21 -5.58 1.66
N THR A 77 -2.83 -6.12 0.63
CA THR A 77 -2.23 -7.07 -0.29
C THR A 77 -2.53 -6.69 -1.72
N THR A 78 -1.64 -7.07 -2.61
CA THR A 78 -1.82 -6.95 -4.05
C THR A 78 -1.14 -8.12 -4.75
N ASP A 79 -1.52 -8.41 -5.99
CA ASP A 79 -0.97 -9.48 -6.81
C ASP A 79 -0.10 -8.87 -7.90
N GLU A 80 1.22 -9.06 -7.78
CA GLU A 80 2.21 -8.53 -8.71
C GLU A 80 3.32 -9.56 -9.00
N ALA A 81 3.80 -9.60 -10.24
CA ALA A 81 4.89 -10.49 -10.64
C ALA A 81 6.25 -10.05 -10.12
N LEU A 82 6.47 -8.75 -9.96
CA LEU A 82 7.69 -8.16 -9.41
C LEU A 82 7.47 -7.71 -7.97
N THR A 83 8.55 -7.47 -7.24
CA THR A 83 8.46 -6.92 -5.88
C THR A 83 7.74 -5.58 -5.90
N ILE A 84 6.74 -5.44 -5.05
CA ILE A 84 5.97 -4.20 -4.91
C ILE A 84 6.80 -3.09 -4.26
N ASP A 85 6.43 -1.85 -4.56
CA ASP A 85 6.98 -0.63 -3.96
C ASP A 85 5.89 0.07 -3.13
N PRO A 86 5.66 -0.36 -1.89
CA PRO A 86 4.56 0.18 -1.11
C PRO A 86 4.80 1.62 -0.68
N LYS A 87 3.77 2.44 -0.77
CA LYS A 87 3.74 3.82 -0.28
C LYS A 87 2.42 4.14 0.39
N ILE A 88 2.43 5.10 1.29
CA ILE A 88 1.20 5.71 1.82
C ILE A 88 1.05 7.13 1.29
N ASN A 89 -0.18 7.48 0.92
CA ASN A 89 -0.59 8.85 0.66
C ASN A 89 -1.49 9.32 1.79
N ILE A 90 -1.15 10.47 2.37
CA ILE A 90 -1.85 11.11 3.47
C ILE A 90 -2.53 12.36 2.91
N TYR A 91 -3.87 12.43 3.00
CA TYR A 91 -4.67 13.54 2.46
C TYR A 91 -5.17 14.40 3.61
N HIS A 92 -4.72 15.65 3.68
CA HIS A 92 -4.99 16.49 4.82
C HIS A 92 -5.12 17.97 4.48
N ASP A 93 -5.62 18.75 5.44
CA ASP A 93 -5.81 20.19 5.33
C ASP A 93 -5.05 20.96 6.41
N CYS A 94 -3.98 20.38 6.98
CA CYS A 94 -3.20 21.03 8.02
C CYS A 94 -2.60 22.36 7.50
N ASN A 95 -2.92 23.47 8.19
CA ASN A 95 -2.49 24.81 7.82
C ASN A 95 -2.82 25.21 6.38
N ASP A 96 -3.94 24.73 5.85
CA ASP A 96 -4.30 24.90 4.45
C ASP A 96 -5.51 25.87 4.24
N GLY A 97 -6.19 26.21 5.30
CA GLY A 97 -7.32 27.16 5.29
C GLY A 97 -8.42 26.69 4.34
N ILE A 98 -8.83 27.57 3.45
CA ILE A 98 -9.86 27.29 2.43
C ILE A 98 -9.26 26.93 1.06
N THR A 99 -7.97 26.67 0.98
CA THR A 99 -7.31 26.32 -0.29
C THR A 99 -7.96 25.08 -0.89
N PRO A 100 -8.39 25.12 -2.17
CA PRO A 100 -8.99 23.96 -2.81
C PRO A 100 -8.00 22.81 -2.94
N CYS A 101 -8.52 21.59 -2.94
CA CYS A 101 -7.78 20.33 -3.01
C CYS A 101 -6.91 20.09 -1.77
N GLN A 102 -6.87 18.86 -1.32
CA GLN A 102 -6.11 18.51 -0.12
C GLN A 102 -4.61 18.44 -0.41
N ARG A 103 -3.81 18.78 0.59
CA ARG A 103 -2.39 18.48 0.60
C ARG A 103 -2.22 16.96 0.62
N ARG A 104 -1.31 16.44 -0.21
CA ARG A 104 -0.99 15.02 -0.25
C ARG A 104 0.48 14.83 0.10
N THR A 105 0.72 14.19 1.23
CA THR A 105 2.05 13.78 1.68
C THR A 105 2.24 12.31 1.37
N THR A 106 3.34 11.97 0.70
CA THR A 106 3.66 10.58 0.32
C THR A 106 4.85 10.09 1.13
N ILE A 107 4.75 8.88 1.68
CA ILE A 107 5.84 8.21 2.40
C ILE A 107 5.99 6.81 1.82
N PHE A 108 7.20 6.49 1.34
CA PHE A 108 7.53 5.16 0.86
C PHE A 108 7.84 4.22 2.01
N VAL A 109 7.31 3.00 1.93
CA VAL A 109 7.61 1.92 2.86
C VAL A 109 8.84 1.17 2.33
N PRO A 110 9.89 0.97 3.14
CA PRO A 110 11.07 0.24 2.66
C PRO A 110 10.71 -1.18 2.19
N ASN A 111 11.32 -1.62 1.09
CA ASN A 111 11.04 -2.92 0.48
C ASN A 111 11.34 -4.10 1.40
N SER A 112 12.21 -3.92 2.39
CA SER A 112 12.47 -4.94 3.41
C SER A 112 11.25 -5.30 4.27
N TYR A 113 10.19 -4.46 4.24
CA TYR A 113 8.92 -4.71 4.94
C TYR A 113 7.88 -5.40 4.07
N VAL A 114 8.17 -5.65 2.80
CA VAL A 114 7.29 -6.42 1.92
C VAL A 114 7.30 -7.88 2.34
N THR A 115 6.11 -8.47 2.48
CA THR A 115 5.91 -9.89 2.75
C THR A 115 5.41 -10.59 1.51
N GLN A 116 6.00 -11.73 1.17
CA GLN A 116 5.45 -12.63 0.16
C GLN A 116 4.26 -13.38 0.77
N GLY A 117 3.08 -13.20 0.21
CA GLY A 117 1.82 -13.74 0.70
C GLY A 117 0.84 -12.65 1.10
N THR A 118 -0.34 -13.06 1.57
CA THR A 118 -1.48 -12.16 1.84
C THR A 118 -1.45 -11.54 3.24
N ASN A 119 -0.66 -12.09 4.16
CA ASN A 119 -0.60 -11.64 5.55
C ASN A 119 0.77 -11.00 5.85
N PRO A 120 0.85 -9.69 6.06
CA PRO A 120 2.10 -9.04 6.42
C PRO A 120 2.68 -9.61 7.72
N THR A 121 3.93 -10.04 7.67
CA THR A 121 4.67 -10.53 8.84
C THR A 121 5.51 -9.44 9.51
N LYS A 122 5.64 -8.29 8.84
CA LYS A 122 6.36 -7.12 9.32
C LYS A 122 5.48 -5.90 9.22
N THR A 123 5.62 -4.99 10.18
CA THR A 123 4.92 -3.71 10.16
C THR A 123 5.95 -2.58 10.16
N TYR A 124 5.87 -1.72 9.16
CA TYR A 124 6.67 -0.50 9.11
C TYR A 124 6.05 0.56 10.02
N ASN A 125 6.79 0.99 11.02
CA ASN A 125 6.39 2.13 11.84
C ASN A 125 6.94 3.42 11.23
N ALA A 126 6.07 4.20 10.63
CA ALA A 126 6.44 5.49 10.04
C ALA A 126 6.71 6.58 11.10
N GLY A 127 6.46 6.26 12.37
CA GLY A 127 6.73 7.18 13.48
C GLY A 127 5.69 8.28 13.62
N VAL A 128 6.11 9.38 14.20
CA VAL A 128 5.31 10.58 14.37
C VAL A 128 5.59 11.53 13.20
N ILE A 129 4.53 11.91 12.48
CA ILE A 129 4.61 12.72 11.28
C ILE A 129 3.91 14.06 11.56
N GLU A 130 4.69 15.16 11.53
CA GLU A 130 4.16 16.52 11.64
C GLU A 130 3.74 17.03 10.26
N LEU A 131 2.46 17.29 10.07
CA LEU A 131 1.89 17.69 8.78
C LEU A 131 1.99 19.19 8.49
N ALA A 132 2.32 20.02 9.47
CA ALA A 132 2.35 21.48 9.32
C ALA A 132 3.37 21.94 8.27
N GLY A 133 4.56 21.32 8.25
CA GLY A 133 5.61 21.62 7.30
C GLY A 133 5.31 21.09 5.90
N ARG A 134 5.99 21.62 4.89
CA ARG A 134 6.02 21.05 3.55
C ARG A 134 7.22 20.14 3.43
N VAL A 135 7.00 18.97 2.83
CA VAL A 135 8.05 17.99 2.52
C VAL A 135 8.29 17.94 1.02
N ASP A 136 9.48 17.55 0.63
CA ASP A 136 9.81 17.36 -0.78
C ASP A 136 8.88 16.31 -1.41
N GLY A 137 8.36 16.62 -2.60
CA GLY A 137 7.43 15.75 -3.31
C GLY A 137 5.97 15.87 -2.85
N GLU A 138 5.66 16.76 -1.90
CA GLU A 138 4.27 17.05 -1.55
C GLU A 138 3.54 17.70 -2.73
N ASP A 139 2.33 17.27 -2.99
CA ASP A 139 1.46 17.83 -4.02
C ASP A 139 0.03 18.05 -3.49
N ARG A 140 -0.90 18.30 -4.40
CA ARG A 140 -2.33 18.48 -4.09
C ARG A 140 -3.17 17.49 -4.85
N ASP A 141 -4.22 17.00 -4.20
CA ASP A 141 -5.14 16.05 -4.77
C ASP A 141 -6.59 16.53 -4.58
N CYS A 142 -7.30 16.65 -5.70
CA CYS A 142 -8.72 17.08 -5.71
C CYS A 142 -9.69 15.89 -5.80
N ILE A 143 -9.21 14.66 -5.97
CA ILE A 143 -10.03 13.48 -6.31
C ILE A 143 -9.66 12.28 -5.40
N ASN A 144 -9.44 12.50 -4.13
CA ASN A 144 -9.11 11.39 -3.21
C ASN A 144 -10.36 10.75 -2.57
#